data_7d7320660ff78ce4b49908ebfc8b9040
#
_entry.id   7d7320660ff78ce4b49908ebfc8b9040
#
_cell.length_a   1.000
_cell.length_b   1.000
_cell.length_c   1.000
_cell.angle_alpha   90.00
_cell.angle_beta   90.00
_cell.angle_gamma   90.00
#
_symmetry.space_group_name_H-M   'P 1'
#
loop_
_entity.id
_entity.type
_entity.pdbx_description
1 polymer ?
#
loop_
_entity_poly.entity_id
_entity_poly.type
_entity_poly.pdbx_seq_one_letter_code
_entity_poly.pdbx_strand_id
1 'polypeptide(L)'
;MIIKEFDKIIEILKNAKNIAIVGISKNEERASYQIAKKLDKHNLFLVNPKYANEEILGRKIYSSLKEINEEIDIVDVFRNREYAEEVIREAIEVKAKLIWFQPGSENIEIIERYKDRIDIIFNACIGVINNFIQ
;
A
#
# COMPACT_ATOMS: atom_id res chain seq x y z
N MET A 1 15.44 2.68 -0.16
CA MET A 1 15.70 4.03 -0.69
C MET A 1 14.41 4.75 -1.04
N ILE A 2 14.42 6.06 -1.04
CA ILE A 2 13.24 6.83 -1.43
C ILE A 2 13.23 6.94 -2.96
N ILE A 3 12.13 6.52 -3.59
CA ILE A 3 12.00 6.51 -5.05
C ILE A 3 11.12 7.69 -5.45
N LYS A 4 11.67 8.58 -6.29
CA LYS A 4 11.01 9.84 -6.67
C LYS A 4 10.77 9.99 -8.16
N GLU A 5 11.50 9.24 -9.00
CA GLU A 5 11.39 9.39 -10.45
C GLU A 5 10.08 8.84 -10.98
N PHE A 6 9.36 9.67 -11.72
CA PHE A 6 8.04 9.34 -12.23
C PHE A 6 8.04 8.06 -13.06
N ASP A 7 8.97 7.95 -14.02
CA ASP A 7 9.04 6.78 -14.88
C ASP A 7 9.30 5.50 -14.10
N LYS A 8 10.14 5.59 -13.07
CA LYS A 8 10.45 4.45 -12.23
C LYS A 8 9.24 4.02 -11.40
N ILE A 9 8.49 4.99 -10.89
CA ILE A 9 7.28 4.73 -10.11
C ILE A 9 6.23 4.01 -10.99
N ILE A 10 6.05 4.48 -12.22
CA ILE A 10 5.14 3.83 -13.18
C ILE A 10 5.57 2.38 -13.43
N GLU A 11 6.87 2.16 -13.67
CA GLU A 11 7.39 0.82 -13.92
C GLU A 11 7.18 -0.11 -12.73
N ILE A 12 7.41 0.39 -11.51
CA ILE A 12 7.20 -0.39 -10.29
C ILE A 12 5.74 -0.83 -10.19
N LEU A 13 4.80 0.06 -10.40
CA LEU A 13 3.38 -0.28 -10.33
C LEU A 13 2.99 -1.24 -11.44
N LYS A 14 3.46 -0.99 -12.65
CA LYS A 14 3.17 -1.85 -13.81
C LYS A 14 3.61 -3.28 -13.57
N ASN A 15 4.76 -3.49 -12.95
CA ASN A 15 5.34 -4.81 -12.74
C ASN A 15 4.92 -5.47 -11.44
N ALA A 16 4.24 -4.76 -10.56
CA ALA A 16 3.79 -5.32 -9.29
C ALA A 16 2.70 -6.36 -9.52
N LYS A 17 2.84 -7.51 -8.87
CA LYS A 17 1.86 -8.59 -8.93
C LYS A 17 0.93 -8.53 -7.73
N ASN A 18 1.48 -8.42 -6.54
CA ASN A 18 0.74 -8.48 -5.28
C ASN A 18 0.83 -7.14 -4.55
N ILE A 19 -0.31 -6.52 -4.30
CA ILE A 19 -0.41 -5.23 -3.62
C ILE A 19 -1.28 -5.41 -2.38
N ALA A 20 -0.75 -5.06 -1.21
CA ALA A 20 -1.52 -5.05 0.03
C ALA A 20 -1.97 -3.61 0.30
N ILE A 21 -3.26 -3.41 0.48
CA ILE A 21 -3.83 -2.10 0.81
C ILE A 21 -4.11 -2.07 2.30
N VAL A 22 -3.36 -1.27 3.04
CA VAL A 22 -3.46 -1.15 4.50
C VAL A 22 -4.31 0.07 4.84
N GLY A 23 -5.36 -0.16 5.62
CA GLY A 23 -6.32 0.88 5.96
C GLY A 23 -7.50 0.94 5.01
N ILE A 24 -7.82 -0.17 4.37
CA ILE A 24 -8.97 -0.25 3.46
C ILE A 24 -10.25 0.15 4.18
N SER A 25 -11.10 0.93 3.52
CA SER A 25 -12.40 1.35 4.03
C SER A 25 -13.51 0.55 3.36
N LYS A 26 -14.56 0.26 4.11
CA LYS A 26 -15.78 -0.33 3.56
C LYS A 26 -16.68 0.71 2.91
N ASN A 27 -16.42 2.00 3.17
CA ASN A 27 -17.17 3.10 2.59
C ASN A 27 -16.74 3.32 1.15
N GLU A 28 -17.68 3.13 0.21
CA GLU A 28 -17.41 3.24 -1.22
C GLU A 28 -16.92 4.63 -1.66
N GLU A 29 -17.18 5.65 -0.88
CA GLU A 29 -16.76 7.02 -1.20
C GLU A 29 -15.32 7.31 -0.78
N ARG A 30 -14.72 6.46 0.04
CA ARG A 30 -13.35 6.66 0.51
C ARG A 30 -12.33 6.30 -0.56
N ALA A 31 -11.20 7.03 -0.54
CA ALA A 31 -10.15 6.85 -1.53
C ALA A 31 -9.63 5.41 -1.59
N SER A 32 -9.44 4.76 -0.45
CA SER A 32 -8.90 3.39 -0.43
C SER A 32 -9.81 2.41 -1.15
N TYR A 33 -11.12 2.56 -0.99
CA TYR A 33 -12.09 1.72 -1.69
C TYR A 33 -12.05 1.97 -3.20
N GLN A 34 -12.05 3.23 -3.62
CA GLN A 34 -12.03 3.60 -5.04
C GLN A 34 -10.75 3.11 -5.71
N ILE A 35 -9.61 3.20 -5.02
CA ILE A 35 -8.34 2.73 -5.54
C ILE A 35 -8.32 1.21 -5.65
N ALA A 36 -8.86 0.50 -4.67
CA ALA A 36 -8.96 -0.95 -4.75
C ALA A 36 -9.74 -1.39 -5.99
N LYS A 37 -10.79 -0.67 -6.36
CA LYS A 37 -11.54 -0.93 -7.58
C LYS A 37 -10.71 -0.72 -8.83
N LYS A 38 -9.85 0.31 -8.84
CA LYS A 38 -9.03 0.66 -10.00
C LYS A 38 -7.88 -0.29 -10.22
N LEU A 39 -7.35 -0.88 -9.16
CA LEU A 39 -6.17 -1.74 -9.23
C LEU A 39 -6.53 -3.21 -9.47
N ASP A 40 -7.61 -3.46 -10.18
CA ASP A 40 -8.16 -4.80 -10.39
C ASP A 40 -7.28 -5.73 -11.23
N LYS A 41 -6.26 -5.20 -11.89
CA LYS A 41 -5.31 -6.02 -12.65
C LYS A 41 -4.23 -6.65 -11.77
N HIS A 42 -4.15 -6.23 -10.52
CA HIS A 42 -3.20 -6.76 -9.56
C HIS A 42 -3.92 -7.72 -8.60
N ASN A 43 -3.16 -8.59 -7.96
CA ASN A 43 -3.68 -9.37 -6.85
C ASN A 43 -3.71 -8.45 -5.63
N LEU A 44 -4.89 -8.18 -5.10
CA LEU A 44 -5.05 -7.26 -3.98
C LEU A 44 -5.31 -8.01 -2.69
N PHE A 45 -4.62 -7.59 -1.64
CA PHE A 45 -4.79 -8.10 -0.28
C PHE A 45 -5.22 -6.93 0.59
N LEU A 46 -6.45 -6.95 1.06
CA LEU A 46 -7.02 -5.84 1.83
C LEU A 46 -6.75 -6.05 3.30
N VAL A 47 -6.23 -5.02 3.98
CA VAL A 47 -5.85 -5.13 5.38
C VAL A 47 -6.49 -4.02 6.20
N ASN A 48 -7.23 -4.41 7.23
CA ASN A 48 -7.74 -3.48 8.24
C ASN A 48 -8.21 -4.30 9.45
N PRO A 49 -7.54 -4.19 10.61
CA PRO A 49 -7.93 -4.96 11.79
C PRO A 49 -9.37 -4.72 12.24
N LYS A 50 -9.91 -3.53 11.97
CA LYS A 50 -11.29 -3.19 12.31
C LYS A 50 -12.32 -4.05 11.57
N TYR A 51 -11.99 -4.50 10.37
CA TYR A 51 -12.90 -5.26 9.52
C TYR A 51 -12.40 -6.66 9.22
N ALA A 52 -11.53 -7.19 10.07
CA ALA A 52 -10.93 -8.51 9.86
C ALA A 52 -11.99 -9.58 9.62
N ASN A 53 -11.73 -10.43 8.60
CA ASN A 53 -12.60 -11.52 8.16
C ASN A 53 -13.90 -11.08 7.49
N GLU A 54 -14.12 -9.79 7.31
CA GLU A 54 -15.22 -9.30 6.48
C GLU A 54 -14.75 -9.30 5.02
N GLU A 55 -15.66 -8.99 4.12
CA GLU A 55 -15.38 -9.06 2.68
C GLU A 55 -15.86 -7.79 1.99
N ILE A 56 -15.04 -7.25 1.10
CA ILE A 56 -15.45 -6.19 0.17
C ILE A 56 -14.85 -6.47 -1.21
N LEU A 57 -15.56 -6.09 -2.25
CA LEU A 57 -15.10 -6.28 -3.64
C LEU A 57 -14.74 -7.75 -3.94
N GLY A 58 -15.43 -8.69 -3.29
CA GLY A 58 -15.18 -10.12 -3.47
C GLY A 58 -13.88 -10.60 -2.82
N ARG A 59 -13.29 -9.82 -1.92
CA ARG A 59 -12.01 -10.14 -1.30
C ARG A 59 -12.12 -10.10 0.21
N LYS A 60 -11.47 -11.06 0.86
CA LYS A 60 -11.37 -11.11 2.32
C LYS A 60 -10.51 -9.95 2.84
N ILE A 61 -10.88 -9.39 3.98
CA ILE A 61 -10.08 -8.39 4.68
C ILE A 61 -9.26 -9.10 5.75
N TYR A 62 -7.94 -8.91 5.70
CA TYR A 62 -7.00 -9.46 6.69
C TYR A 62 -6.84 -8.49 7.85
N SER A 63 -6.53 -9.00 9.04
CA SER A 63 -6.26 -8.14 10.19
C SER A 63 -4.85 -7.54 10.17
N SER A 64 -3.92 -8.19 9.48
CA SER A 64 -2.50 -7.81 9.49
C SER A 64 -1.81 -8.30 8.24
N LEU A 65 -0.75 -7.61 7.82
CA LEU A 65 0.11 -8.06 6.73
C LEU A 65 0.69 -9.45 7.01
N LYS A 66 0.88 -9.80 8.29
CA LYS A 66 1.46 -11.09 8.69
C LYS A 66 0.61 -12.28 8.31
N GLU A 67 -0.68 -12.08 8.08
CA GLU A 67 -1.58 -13.15 7.69
C GLU A 67 -1.54 -13.49 6.21
N ILE A 68 -0.87 -12.65 5.41
CA ILE A 68 -0.78 -12.83 3.96
C ILE A 68 0.38 -13.78 3.65
N ASN A 69 0.09 -14.90 2.99
CA ASN A 69 1.08 -15.93 2.68
C ASN A 69 1.73 -15.76 1.31
N GLU A 70 1.63 -14.59 0.72
CA GLU A 70 2.23 -14.29 -0.58
C GLU A 70 3.31 -13.24 -0.44
N GLU A 71 4.26 -13.21 -1.37
CA GLU A 71 5.22 -12.11 -1.43
C GLU A 71 4.48 -10.83 -1.79
N ILE A 72 4.72 -9.77 -1.02
CA ILE A 72 4.06 -8.48 -1.24
C ILE A 72 5.02 -7.57 -1.99
N ASP A 73 4.63 -7.13 -3.19
CA ASP A 73 5.43 -6.21 -3.99
C ASP A 73 5.27 -4.78 -3.49
N ILE A 74 4.06 -4.38 -3.17
CA ILE A 74 3.76 -3.02 -2.69
C ILE A 74 2.83 -3.09 -1.49
N VAL A 75 3.21 -2.41 -0.42
CA VAL A 75 2.31 -2.11 0.70
C VAL A 75 1.80 -0.70 0.50
N ASP A 76 0.54 -0.56 0.14
CA ASP A 76 -0.10 0.72 -0.17
C ASP A 76 -0.84 1.23 1.07
N VAL A 77 -0.43 2.37 1.62
CA VAL A 77 -0.85 2.82 2.95
C VAL A 77 -1.88 3.94 2.91
N PHE A 78 -3.04 3.68 3.51
CA PHE A 78 -4.13 4.62 3.70
C PHE A 78 -4.44 4.82 5.18
N ARG A 79 -3.42 4.93 6.02
CA ARG A 79 -3.60 5.16 7.45
C ARG A 79 -3.11 6.54 7.85
N ASN A 80 -3.63 7.04 8.96
CA ASN A 80 -3.17 8.30 9.51
C ASN A 80 -1.65 8.25 9.73
N ARG A 81 -0.98 9.37 9.50
CA ARG A 81 0.48 9.51 9.59
C ARG A 81 1.07 9.08 10.93
N GLU A 82 0.30 9.12 12.00
CA GLU A 82 0.77 8.68 13.32
C GLU A 82 1.04 7.17 13.37
N TYR A 83 0.47 6.41 12.42
CA TYR A 83 0.69 4.96 12.32
C TYR A 83 1.79 4.58 11.34
N ALA A 84 2.48 5.56 10.75
CA ALA A 84 3.47 5.31 9.70
C ALA A 84 4.59 4.36 10.16
N GLU A 85 5.09 4.55 11.38
CA GLU A 85 6.16 3.68 11.88
C GLU A 85 5.68 2.24 12.08
N GLU A 86 4.50 2.07 12.65
CA GLU A 86 3.92 0.75 12.85
C GLU A 86 3.80 -0.01 11.52
N VAL A 87 3.29 0.66 10.50
CA VAL A 87 3.08 0.03 9.19
C VAL A 87 4.40 -0.30 8.51
N ILE A 88 5.36 0.61 8.54
CA ILE A 88 6.64 0.37 7.86
C ILE A 88 7.42 -0.75 8.54
N ARG A 89 7.36 -0.85 9.87
CA ARG A 89 8.02 -1.94 10.59
C ARG A 89 7.39 -3.28 10.23
N GLU A 90 6.08 -3.33 10.12
CA GLU A 90 5.39 -4.55 9.72
C GLU A 90 5.71 -4.93 8.28
N ALA A 91 5.77 -3.94 7.37
CA ALA A 91 6.16 -4.18 5.98
C ALA A 91 7.57 -4.78 5.89
N ILE A 92 8.50 -4.28 6.70
CA ILE A 92 9.86 -4.80 6.75
C ILE A 92 9.84 -6.23 7.31
N GLU A 93 9.08 -6.49 8.35
CA GLU A 93 9.00 -7.80 8.99
C GLU A 93 8.50 -8.87 8.02
N VAL A 94 7.50 -8.56 7.19
CA VAL A 94 6.97 -9.50 6.20
C VAL A 94 7.79 -9.50 4.90
N LYS A 95 8.87 -8.74 4.86
CA LYS A 95 9.78 -8.66 3.71
C LYS A 95 9.11 -8.16 2.43
N ALA A 96 8.19 -7.21 2.59
CA ALA A 96 7.61 -6.53 1.44
C ALA A 96 8.70 -5.79 0.67
N LYS A 97 8.59 -5.73 -0.64
CA LYS A 97 9.61 -5.10 -1.47
C LYS A 97 9.60 -3.59 -1.38
N LEU A 98 8.42 -2.99 -1.18
CA LEU A 98 8.26 -1.55 -1.20
C LEU A 98 7.03 -1.14 -0.39
N ILE A 99 7.13 0.03 0.25
CA ILE A 99 5.98 0.66 0.91
C ILE A 99 5.66 1.98 0.21
N TRP A 100 4.39 2.21 -0.03
CA TRP A 100 3.89 3.39 -0.74
C TRP A 100 2.90 4.11 0.16
N PHE A 101 3.33 5.28 0.67
CA PHE A 101 2.45 6.10 1.50
C PHE A 101 1.61 6.99 0.61
N GLN A 102 0.30 6.83 0.66
CA GLN A 102 -0.61 7.70 -0.07
C GLN A 102 -0.56 9.11 0.51
N PRO A 103 -0.84 10.14 -0.31
CA PRO A 103 -0.80 11.54 0.16
C PRO A 103 -1.59 11.72 1.46
N GLY A 104 -0.93 12.26 2.47
CA GLY A 104 -1.50 12.47 3.80
C GLY A 104 -1.20 11.38 4.81
N SER A 105 -0.70 10.22 4.37
CA SER A 105 -0.32 9.13 5.28
C SER A 105 1.17 9.12 5.60
N GLU A 106 1.98 9.89 4.88
CA GLU A 106 3.42 9.92 5.07
C GLU A 106 3.83 10.67 6.34
N ASN A 107 4.89 10.18 6.95
CA ASN A 107 5.57 10.84 8.05
C ASN A 107 7.04 10.94 7.66
N ILE A 108 7.50 12.14 7.32
CA ILE A 108 8.83 12.35 6.76
C ILE A 108 9.93 11.90 7.72
N GLU A 109 9.79 12.17 9.01
CA GLU A 109 10.77 11.74 10.00
C GLU A 109 10.93 10.22 10.01
N ILE A 110 9.82 9.50 9.95
CA ILE A 110 9.82 8.03 9.92
C ILE A 110 10.40 7.51 8.61
N ILE A 111 10.02 8.12 7.49
CA ILE A 111 10.55 7.74 6.18
C ILE A 111 12.07 7.87 6.16
N GLU A 112 12.62 8.99 6.65
CA GLU A 112 14.06 9.19 6.71
C GLU A 112 14.76 8.16 7.59
N ARG A 113 14.11 7.74 8.66
CA ARG A 113 14.67 6.74 9.59
C ARG A 113 14.80 5.36 8.96
N TYR A 114 13.85 4.99 8.09
CA TYR A 114 13.75 3.63 7.54
C TYR A 114 14.17 3.50 6.07
N LYS A 115 14.57 4.58 5.42
CA LYS A 115 14.83 4.57 3.96
C LYS A 115 15.91 3.59 3.51
N ASP A 116 16.81 3.19 4.40
CA ASP A 116 17.87 2.23 4.06
C ASP A 116 17.45 0.78 4.28
N ARG A 117 16.24 0.55 4.76
CA ARG A 117 15.74 -0.78 5.10
C ARG A 117 14.64 -1.27 4.18
N ILE A 118 13.98 -0.38 3.46
CA ILE A 118 12.92 -0.73 2.52
C ILE A 118 12.80 0.40 1.50
N ASP A 119 12.39 0.08 0.27
CA ASP A 119 12.12 1.08 -0.74
C ASP A 119 10.80 1.79 -0.43
N ILE A 120 10.79 3.12 -0.57
CA ILE A 120 9.65 3.94 -0.16
C ILE A 120 9.25 4.90 -1.27
N ILE A 121 7.95 4.94 -1.55
CA ILE A 121 7.33 5.96 -2.42
C ILE A 121 6.39 6.79 -1.55
N PHE A 122 6.39 8.10 -1.74
CA PHE A 122 5.42 9.01 -1.16
C PHE A 122 5.27 10.23 -2.09
N ASN A 123 4.34 11.12 -1.82
CA ASN A 123 4.01 12.26 -2.70
C ASN A 123 3.48 11.85 -4.07
N ALA A 124 2.87 10.66 -4.16
CA ALA A 124 2.27 10.22 -5.40
C ALA A 124 1.04 9.38 -5.07
N CYS A 125 -0.08 9.66 -5.71
CA CYS A 125 -1.29 8.86 -5.55
C CYS A 125 -1.21 7.65 -6.50
N ILE A 126 -1.31 6.46 -5.94
CA ILE A 126 -1.20 5.22 -6.73
C ILE A 126 -2.31 5.14 -7.80
N GLY A 127 -3.50 5.66 -7.49
CA GLY A 127 -4.60 5.68 -8.46
C GLY A 127 -4.31 6.60 -9.65
N VAL A 128 -3.62 7.72 -9.39
CA VAL A 128 -3.21 8.64 -10.47
C VAL A 128 -2.12 7.99 -11.33
N ILE A 129 -1.13 7.39 -10.69
CA ILE A 129 -0.05 6.70 -11.40
C ILE A 129 -0.63 5.58 -12.29
N ASN A 130 -1.62 4.86 -11.77
CA ASN A 130 -2.26 3.77 -12.52
C ASN A 130 -2.89 4.25 -13.84
N ASN A 131 -3.30 5.52 -13.91
CA ASN A 131 -3.87 6.09 -15.15
C ASN A 131 -2.85 6.18 -16.30
N PHE A 132 -1.56 6.08 -16.00
CA PHE A 132 -0.50 6.12 -17.00
C PHE A 132 -0.08 4.72 -17.49
N ILE A 133 -0.73 3.68 -16.96
CA ILE A 133 -0.43 2.28 -17.32
C ILE A 133 -1.54 1.76 -18.23
N GLN A 134 -1.17 1.14 -19.32
CA GLN A 134 -2.12 0.57 -20.29
C GLN A 134 -2.20 -0.95 -20.16
#